data_4f15a22726b8aabfeb75f4d89d9381c9
#
_entry.id   4f15a22726b8aabfeb75f4d89d9381c9
#
_cell.length_a   1.000
_cell.length_b   1.000
_cell.length_c   1.000
_cell.angle_alpha   90.00
_cell.angle_beta   90.00
_cell.angle_gamma   90.00
#
_symmetry.space_group_name_H-M   'P 1'
#
loop_
_entity.id
_entity.type
_entity.pdbx_description
1 polymer ?
#
loop_
_entity_poly.entity_id
_entity_poly.type
_entity_poly.pdbx_seq_one_letter_code
_entity_poly.pdbx_strand_id
1 'polypeptide(L)'
;MISSAWLEKVYERPVVMHALLFGAAVHMDVLRSPRLSLDNPIRLYHKVQTMRLLKEELKSPEKTPLDEVLLAILCLAANEVETVENNMKQKISSPFNSPLTSAQWLDVYGSITHIHAHTIAMRSLVNRRGGLERIELEGLAEVLSL
;
A
#
# COMPACT_ATOMS: atom_id res chain seq x y z
N MET A 1 0.34 -10.24 9.08
CA MET A 1 1.69 -10.43 9.63
C MET A 1 2.68 -10.34 8.49
N ILE A 2 3.68 -9.46 8.56
CA ILE A 2 4.72 -9.35 7.53
C ILE A 2 5.59 -10.59 7.65
N SER A 3 5.75 -11.36 6.56
CA SER A 3 6.65 -12.50 6.51
C SER A 3 8.10 -12.07 6.75
N SER A 4 8.91 -12.92 7.38
CA SER A 4 10.34 -12.66 7.56
C SER A 4 11.07 -12.45 6.22
N ALA A 5 10.63 -13.17 5.17
CA ALA A 5 11.14 -13.01 3.81
C ALA A 5 10.91 -11.59 3.24
N TRP A 6 9.83 -10.93 3.62
CA TRP A 6 9.55 -9.54 3.22
C TRP A 6 10.51 -8.57 3.90
N LEU A 7 10.88 -8.83 5.16
CA LEU A 7 11.83 -7.98 5.90
C LEU A 7 13.25 -8.03 5.32
N GLU A 8 13.68 -9.16 4.78
CA GLU A 8 14.96 -9.26 4.09
C GLU A 8 15.03 -8.30 2.91
N LYS A 9 13.94 -8.20 2.12
CA LYS A 9 13.85 -7.28 0.98
C LYS A 9 13.92 -5.80 1.38
N VAL A 10 13.55 -5.44 2.61
CA VAL A 10 13.66 -4.07 3.13
C VAL A 10 15.11 -3.62 3.18
N TYR A 11 16.01 -4.49 3.63
CA TYR A 11 17.43 -4.16 3.76
C TYR A 11 18.15 -4.13 2.41
N GLU A 12 17.68 -4.91 1.46
CA GLU A 12 18.29 -5.01 0.14
C GLU A 12 17.87 -3.89 -0.82
N ARG A 13 16.65 -3.37 -0.64
CA ARG A 13 16.02 -2.46 -1.62
C ARG A 13 15.42 -1.22 -0.97
N PRO A 14 15.97 -0.03 -1.24
CA PRO A 14 15.45 1.23 -0.71
C PRO A 14 13.99 1.49 -1.05
N VAL A 15 13.51 1.07 -2.22
CA VAL A 15 12.10 1.23 -2.62
C VAL A 15 11.16 0.49 -1.69
N VAL A 16 11.51 -0.73 -1.28
CA VAL A 16 10.72 -1.53 -0.34
C VAL A 16 10.79 -0.92 1.05
N MET A 17 11.98 -0.49 1.49
CA MET A 17 12.16 0.18 2.77
C MET A 17 11.26 1.42 2.90
N HIS A 18 11.29 2.32 1.92
CA HIS A 18 10.48 3.53 1.96
C HIS A 18 8.98 3.20 1.89
N ALA A 19 8.57 2.21 1.10
CA ALA A 19 7.19 1.78 1.02
C ALA A 19 6.65 1.25 2.36
N LEU A 20 7.43 0.44 3.07
CA LEU A 20 7.05 -0.08 4.39
C LEU A 20 7.08 1.01 5.46
N LEU A 21 8.04 1.93 5.42
CA LEU A 21 8.08 3.08 6.34
C LEU A 21 6.90 4.04 6.11
N PHE A 22 6.47 4.19 4.86
CA PHE A 22 5.23 4.91 4.55
C PHE A 22 4.01 4.25 5.21
N GLY A 23 3.84 2.93 5.04
CA GLY A 23 2.76 2.18 5.69
C GLY A 23 2.81 2.25 7.21
N ALA A 24 4.00 2.12 7.80
CA ALA A 24 4.18 2.25 9.25
C ALA A 24 3.81 3.66 9.75
N ALA A 25 4.18 4.71 9.01
CA ALA A 25 3.84 6.08 9.37
C ALA A 25 2.32 6.32 9.29
N VAL A 26 1.64 5.78 8.28
CA VAL A 26 0.17 5.82 8.18
C VAL A 26 -0.46 5.11 9.39
N HIS A 27 0.01 3.91 9.71
CA HIS A 27 -0.50 3.15 10.86
C HIS A 27 -0.32 3.90 12.18
N MET A 28 0.84 4.50 12.40
CA MET A 28 1.11 5.30 13.59
C MET A 28 0.20 6.55 13.68
N ASP A 29 -0.07 7.20 12.54
CA ASP A 29 -1.00 8.32 12.50
C ASP A 29 -2.42 7.90 12.87
N VAL A 30 -2.89 6.76 12.34
CA VAL A 30 -4.22 6.20 12.67
C VAL A 30 -4.34 5.90 14.17
N LEU A 31 -3.29 5.35 14.78
CA LEU A 31 -3.29 5.04 16.22
C LEU A 31 -3.28 6.30 17.10
N ARG A 32 -2.65 7.40 16.62
CA ARG A 32 -2.51 8.64 17.39
C ARG A 32 -3.71 9.57 17.25
N SER A 33 -4.37 9.54 16.12
CA SER A 33 -5.46 10.45 15.81
C SER A 33 -6.57 9.73 15.05
N PRO A 34 -7.84 9.89 15.46
CA PRO A 34 -8.99 9.34 14.73
C PRO A 34 -9.21 10.01 13.36
N ARG A 35 -8.53 11.12 13.12
CA ARG A 35 -8.51 11.81 11.83
C ARG A 35 -7.09 11.81 11.31
N LEU A 36 -6.87 11.13 10.19
CA LEU A 36 -5.59 11.16 9.49
C LEU A 36 -5.26 12.63 9.14
N SER A 37 -4.23 13.16 9.79
CA SER A 37 -3.62 14.40 9.31
C SER A 37 -2.92 14.11 7.99
N LEU A 38 -3.30 14.81 6.93
CA LEU A 38 -2.63 14.70 5.64
C LEU A 38 -1.24 15.34 5.66
N ASP A 39 -0.93 16.09 6.70
CA ASP A 39 0.26 16.96 6.78
C ASP A 39 1.44 16.34 7.54
N ASN A 40 1.43 15.03 7.81
CA ASN A 40 2.57 14.39 8.45
C ASN A 40 3.77 14.36 7.49
N PRO A 41 4.85 15.14 7.75
CA PRO A 41 5.98 15.28 6.85
C PRO A 41 6.76 13.96 6.69
N ILE A 42 6.79 13.11 7.71
CA ILE A 42 7.48 11.82 7.66
C ILE A 42 6.77 10.89 6.68
N ARG A 43 5.45 10.81 6.78
CA ARG A 43 4.62 10.01 5.87
C ARG A 43 4.76 10.50 4.43
N LEU A 44 4.65 11.80 4.20
CA LEU A 44 4.79 12.41 2.86
C LEU A 44 6.19 12.16 2.29
N TYR A 45 7.24 12.29 3.11
CA TYR A 45 8.61 12.02 2.69
C TYR A 45 8.75 10.59 2.15
N HIS A 46 8.33 9.59 2.92
CA HIS A 46 8.45 8.19 2.50
C HIS A 46 7.57 7.87 1.29
N LYS A 47 6.37 8.42 1.19
CA LYS A 47 5.52 8.31 0.00
C LYS A 47 6.24 8.82 -1.25
N VAL A 48 6.78 10.04 -1.19
CA VAL A 48 7.48 10.67 -2.32
C VAL A 48 8.73 9.88 -2.71
N GLN A 49 9.51 9.41 -1.73
CA GLN A 49 10.69 8.60 -2.01
C GLN A 49 10.32 7.26 -2.67
N THR A 50 9.27 6.59 -2.19
CA THR A 50 8.76 5.37 -2.82
C THR A 50 8.37 5.60 -4.26
N MET A 51 7.58 6.64 -4.53
CA MET A 51 7.14 6.97 -5.90
C MET A 51 8.33 7.31 -6.82
N ARG A 52 9.32 8.06 -6.32
CA ARG A 52 10.52 8.40 -7.08
C ARG A 52 11.33 7.16 -7.44
N LEU A 53 11.57 6.28 -6.46
CA LEU A 53 12.32 5.04 -6.68
C LEU A 53 11.58 4.07 -7.59
N LEU A 54 10.26 3.92 -7.43
CA LEU A 54 9.43 3.14 -8.36
C LEU A 54 9.53 3.65 -9.79
N LYS A 55 9.48 4.97 -9.98
CA LYS A 55 9.64 5.58 -11.31
C LYS A 55 10.98 5.24 -11.94
N GLU A 56 12.06 5.22 -11.16
CA GLU A 56 13.38 4.82 -11.66
C GLU A 56 13.43 3.32 -12.01
N GLU A 57 12.92 2.46 -11.14
CA GLU A 57 12.86 1.01 -11.36
C GLU A 57 12.03 0.67 -12.61
N LEU A 58 10.92 1.35 -12.84
CA LEU A 58 10.00 1.10 -13.96
C LEU A 58 10.49 1.66 -15.31
N LYS A 59 11.62 2.37 -15.37
CA LYS A 59 12.22 2.78 -16.65
C LYS A 59 12.66 1.58 -17.49
N SER A 60 13.02 0.47 -16.84
CA SER A 60 13.40 -0.77 -17.49
C SER A 60 12.61 -1.95 -16.91
N PRO A 61 11.32 -2.07 -17.21
CA PRO A 61 10.42 -3.03 -16.53
C PRO A 61 10.87 -4.49 -16.66
N GLU A 62 11.60 -4.81 -17.71
CA GLU A 62 12.08 -6.18 -17.97
C GLU A 62 13.26 -6.58 -17.08
N LYS A 63 14.03 -5.60 -16.60
CA LYS A 63 15.19 -5.80 -15.73
C LYS A 63 14.87 -5.57 -14.25
N THR A 64 13.69 -5.04 -13.99
CA THR A 64 13.24 -4.67 -12.65
C THR A 64 12.97 -5.92 -11.82
N PRO A 65 13.44 -5.98 -10.57
CA PRO A 65 13.06 -7.05 -9.64
C PRO A 65 11.54 -7.01 -9.40
N LEU A 66 10.86 -8.04 -9.88
CA LEU A 66 9.39 -8.06 -9.93
C LEU A 66 8.77 -7.96 -8.53
N ASP A 67 9.22 -8.81 -7.62
CA ASP A 67 8.62 -8.97 -6.30
C ASP A 67 8.75 -7.72 -5.45
N GLU A 68 9.92 -7.09 -5.47
CA GLU A 68 10.21 -5.88 -4.72
C GLU A 68 9.37 -4.70 -5.22
N VAL A 69 9.21 -4.58 -6.52
CA VAL A 69 8.38 -3.53 -7.10
C VAL A 69 6.91 -3.77 -6.85
N LEU A 70 6.44 -5.01 -6.99
CA LEU A 70 5.06 -5.37 -6.65
C LEU A 70 4.76 -5.12 -5.18
N LEU A 71 5.68 -5.50 -4.27
CA LEU A 71 5.54 -5.25 -2.84
C LEU A 71 5.46 -3.76 -2.53
N ALA A 72 6.31 -2.94 -3.15
CA ALA A 72 6.29 -1.49 -2.96
C ALA A 72 4.98 -0.86 -3.48
N ILE A 73 4.48 -1.29 -4.65
CA ILE A 73 3.19 -0.81 -5.18
C ILE A 73 2.03 -1.26 -4.28
N LEU A 74 2.07 -2.50 -3.78
CA LEU A 74 1.07 -3.01 -2.84
C LEU A 74 1.02 -2.19 -1.56
N CYS A 75 2.19 -1.84 -0.99
CA CYS A 75 2.28 -0.98 0.20
C CYS A 75 1.70 0.42 -0.06
N LEU A 76 1.93 1.00 -1.23
CA LEU A 76 1.30 2.27 -1.61
C LEU A 76 -0.22 2.10 -1.74
N ALA A 77 -0.67 1.08 -2.46
CA ALA A 77 -2.09 0.81 -2.68
C ALA A 77 -2.87 0.61 -1.37
N ALA A 78 -2.26 -0.09 -0.40
CA ALA A 78 -2.88 -0.38 0.88
C ALA A 78 -2.93 0.81 1.84
N ASN A 79 -2.04 1.80 1.68
CA ASN A 79 -1.86 2.90 2.63
C ASN A 79 -2.12 4.29 2.04
N GLU A 80 -2.35 4.40 0.74
CA GLU A 80 -2.66 5.66 0.11
C GLU A 80 -4.13 6.01 0.33
N VAL A 81 -4.37 7.06 1.11
CA VAL A 81 -5.71 7.58 1.38
C VAL A 81 -5.97 8.74 0.43
N GLU A 82 -6.90 8.57 -0.49
CA GLU A 82 -7.48 9.71 -1.19
C GLU A 82 -8.27 10.55 -0.20
N THR A 83 -7.99 11.83 -0.18
CA THR A 83 -8.54 12.88 0.68
C THR A 83 -9.85 12.54 1.36
N VAL A 84 -9.81 12.47 2.68
CA VAL A 84 -10.93 12.20 3.61
C VAL A 84 -12.15 13.12 3.36
N GLU A 85 -11.98 14.28 2.72
CA GLU A 85 -13.06 15.24 2.48
C GLU A 85 -14.15 14.74 1.52
N ASN A 86 -13.80 13.87 0.55
CA ASN A 86 -14.80 13.31 -0.36
C ASN A 86 -15.53 12.10 0.21
N ASN A 87 -14.92 11.38 1.15
CA ASN A 87 -15.51 10.17 1.73
C ASN A 87 -16.49 10.42 2.87
N MET A 88 -16.47 11.60 3.50
CA MET A 88 -17.49 11.98 4.50
C MET A 88 -18.89 12.16 3.89
N LYS A 89 -19.00 12.37 2.58
CA LYS A 89 -20.31 12.51 1.90
C LYS A 89 -20.94 11.19 1.49
N GLN A 90 -20.20 10.11 1.47
CA GLN A 90 -20.73 8.75 1.23
C GLN A 90 -20.73 7.89 2.49
N LYS A 91 -21.24 8.42 3.59
CA LYS A 91 -21.70 7.56 4.68
C LYS A 91 -22.93 6.84 4.17
N ILE A 92 -22.73 5.70 3.49
CA ILE A 92 -23.80 4.75 3.26
C ILE A 92 -24.28 4.36 4.65
N SER A 93 -25.47 4.81 5.01
CA SER A 93 -26.10 4.43 6.28
C SER A 93 -26.37 2.92 6.20
N SER A 94 -25.40 2.15 6.67
CA SER A 94 -25.61 0.73 6.86
C SER A 94 -26.62 0.56 7.99
N PRO A 95 -27.69 -0.21 7.80
CA PRO A 95 -28.65 -0.50 8.87
C PRO A 95 -28.02 -1.34 9.99
N PHE A 96 -26.79 -1.83 9.81
CA PHE A 96 -26.05 -2.61 10.79
C PHE A 96 -25.00 -1.76 11.48
N ASN A 97 -25.22 -1.41 12.74
CA ASN A 97 -24.18 -0.90 13.61
C ASN A 97 -23.34 -2.08 14.12
N SER A 98 -22.19 -2.31 13.50
CA SER A 98 -21.24 -3.27 14.05
C SER A 98 -20.72 -2.78 15.40
N PRO A 99 -20.67 -3.65 16.43
CA PRO A 99 -20.04 -3.27 17.71
C PRO A 99 -18.56 -2.89 17.59
N LEU A 100 -17.91 -3.21 16.45
CA LEU A 100 -16.53 -2.88 16.15
C LEU A 100 -16.36 -1.51 15.47
N THR A 101 -17.46 -0.78 15.15
CA THR A 101 -17.40 0.58 14.61
C THR A 101 -16.81 1.61 15.58
N SER A 102 -16.72 1.26 16.87
CA SER A 102 -16.05 2.08 17.88
C SER A 102 -14.50 1.97 17.82
N ALA A 103 -13.98 1.02 17.08
CA ALA A 103 -12.55 0.90 16.86
C ALA A 103 -12.13 1.87 15.74
N GLN A 104 -11.65 3.05 16.12
CA GLN A 104 -11.31 4.16 15.22
C GLN A 104 -10.43 3.77 14.03
N TRP A 105 -9.52 2.82 14.22
CA TRP A 105 -8.64 2.34 13.17
C TRP A 105 -9.39 1.50 12.10
N LEU A 106 -10.46 0.78 12.47
CA LEU A 106 -11.28 0.05 11.51
C LEU A 106 -12.08 1.00 10.61
N ASP A 107 -12.59 2.11 11.16
CA ASP A 107 -13.27 3.13 10.37
C ASP A 107 -12.34 3.75 9.32
N VAL A 108 -11.08 4.02 9.70
CA VAL A 108 -10.09 4.58 8.77
C VAL A 108 -9.76 3.57 7.67
N TYR A 109 -9.40 2.33 8.02
CA TYR A 109 -9.07 1.32 7.02
C TYR A 109 -10.29 0.88 6.18
N GLY A 110 -11.48 0.87 6.76
CA GLY A 110 -12.72 0.60 6.03
C GLY A 110 -13.14 1.73 5.06
N SER A 111 -12.61 2.93 5.24
CA SER A 111 -12.87 4.09 4.37
C SER A 111 -11.81 4.28 3.27
N ILE A 112 -10.75 3.48 3.25
CA ILE A 112 -9.71 3.56 2.24
C ILE A 112 -10.29 3.13 0.89
N THR A 113 -10.35 4.07 -0.03
CA THR A 113 -10.71 3.79 -1.42
C THR A 113 -9.46 3.38 -2.16
N HIS A 114 -9.44 2.16 -2.69
CA HIS A 114 -8.32 1.68 -3.49
C HIS A 114 -8.15 2.52 -4.74
N ILE A 115 -6.95 3.02 -4.95
CA ILE A 115 -6.60 3.75 -6.16
C ILE A 115 -6.43 2.73 -7.28
N HIS A 116 -7.37 2.70 -8.21
CA HIS A 116 -7.38 1.77 -9.35
C HIS A 116 -6.07 1.77 -10.15
N ALA A 117 -5.37 2.91 -10.20
CA ALA A 117 -4.09 3.01 -10.88
C ALA A 117 -3.04 2.00 -10.36
N HIS A 118 -2.99 1.75 -9.06
CA HIS A 118 -2.06 0.78 -8.47
C HIS A 118 -2.42 -0.65 -8.87
N THR A 119 -3.70 -1.00 -8.86
CA THR A 119 -4.19 -2.32 -9.27
C THR A 119 -3.88 -2.58 -10.74
N ILE A 120 -4.13 -1.58 -11.60
CA ILE A 120 -3.81 -1.67 -13.04
C ILE A 120 -2.31 -1.83 -13.24
N ALA A 121 -1.47 -1.07 -12.54
CA ALA A 121 -0.02 -1.15 -12.63
C ALA A 121 0.50 -2.53 -12.21
N MET A 122 0.04 -3.06 -11.07
CA MET A 122 0.41 -4.40 -10.59
C MET A 122 0.01 -5.48 -11.59
N ARG A 123 -1.23 -5.46 -12.06
CA ARG A 123 -1.73 -6.43 -13.06
C ARG A 123 -0.92 -6.37 -14.37
N SER A 124 -0.65 -5.17 -14.85
CA SER A 124 0.16 -4.98 -16.07
C SER A 124 1.57 -5.52 -15.91
N LEU A 125 2.20 -5.27 -14.76
CA LEU A 125 3.56 -5.73 -14.48
C LEU A 125 3.61 -7.26 -14.37
N VAL A 126 2.68 -7.87 -13.64
CA VAL A 126 2.57 -9.33 -13.49
C VAL A 126 2.38 -9.99 -14.86
N ASN A 127 1.45 -9.48 -15.69
CA ASN A 127 1.18 -10.03 -17.01
C ASN A 127 2.40 -9.94 -17.95
N ARG A 128 3.11 -8.82 -17.94
CA ARG A 128 4.34 -8.64 -18.74
C ARG A 128 5.46 -9.58 -18.35
N ARG A 129 5.52 -9.99 -17.10
CA ARG A 129 6.57 -10.83 -16.54
C ARG A 129 6.23 -12.32 -16.58
N GLY A 130 5.05 -12.69 -17.09
CA GLY A 130 4.65 -14.08 -17.31
C GLY A 130 3.66 -14.64 -16.30
N GLY A 131 2.99 -13.79 -15.53
CA GLY A 131 1.94 -14.19 -14.60
C GLY A 131 2.38 -14.31 -13.14
N LEU A 132 1.43 -14.67 -12.28
CA LEU A 132 1.66 -14.83 -10.83
C LEU A 132 2.68 -15.92 -10.48
N GLU A 133 2.85 -16.88 -11.35
CA GLU A 133 3.80 -17.99 -11.19
C GLU A 133 5.28 -17.54 -11.18
N ARG A 134 5.53 -16.29 -11.59
CA ARG A 134 6.87 -15.69 -11.60
C ARG A 134 7.20 -14.93 -10.31
N ILE A 135 6.27 -14.90 -9.38
CA ILE A 135 6.44 -14.26 -8.07
C ILE A 135 7.07 -15.29 -7.14
N GLU A 136 8.26 -14.99 -6.64
CA GLU A 136 9.04 -15.88 -5.78
C GLU A 136 8.87 -15.57 -4.29
N LEU A 137 8.46 -14.32 -3.98
CA LEU A 137 8.28 -13.89 -2.60
C LEU A 137 7.05 -14.56 -1.97
N GLU A 138 7.29 -15.34 -0.93
CA GLU A 138 6.27 -16.12 -0.23
C GLU A 138 5.10 -15.24 0.23
N GLY A 139 3.88 -15.65 -0.10
CA GLY A 139 2.63 -14.98 0.25
C GLY A 139 2.27 -13.79 -0.63
N LEU A 140 3.16 -13.29 -1.50
CA LEU A 140 2.87 -12.14 -2.34
C LEU A 140 1.91 -12.49 -3.49
N ALA A 141 2.09 -13.64 -4.12
CA ALA A 141 1.22 -14.10 -5.19
C ALA A 141 -0.22 -14.31 -4.71
N GLU A 142 -0.40 -14.87 -3.51
CA GLU A 142 -1.69 -15.08 -2.87
C GLU A 142 -2.41 -13.75 -2.59
N VAL A 143 -1.70 -12.77 -2.07
CA VAL A 143 -2.27 -11.43 -1.83
C VAL A 143 -2.69 -10.75 -3.13
N LEU A 144 -1.94 -10.93 -4.21
CA LEU A 144 -2.24 -10.31 -5.51
C LEU A 144 -3.32 -11.07 -6.30
N SER A 145 -3.66 -12.29 -5.91
CA SER A 145 -4.70 -13.10 -6.55
C SER A 145 -6.12 -12.79 -6.05
N LEU A 146 -6.24 -12.07 -4.94
CA LEU A 146 -7.52 -11.62 -4.39
C LEU A 146 -8.06 -10.40 -5.14
#